data_11d30fc7d155c326289a6768124b32b9
#
_entry.id   11d30fc7d155c326289a6768124b32b9
#
_cell.length_a   1.000
_cell.length_b   1.000
_cell.length_c   1.000
_cell.angle_alpha   90.00
_cell.angle_beta   90.00
_cell.angle_gamma   90.00
#
_symmetry.space_group_name_H-M   'P 1'
#
loop_
_entity.id
_entity.type
_entity.pdbx_description
1 polymer ?
#
loop_
_entity_poly.entity_id
_entity_poly.type
_entity_poly.pdbx_seq_one_letter_code
_entity_poly.pdbx_strand_id
1 'polypeptide(L)'
;MAIKGRNPTANESRHMDNVSQLGCIVCYKKGFRFVPAEIHHTEGKTKEDSHFKVLPLCYEHHRGGRDQEPISRHPWKRRFEKEYGTEKELLELVEELLNE
;
A
#
# COMPACT_ATOMS: atom_id res chain seq x y z
N MET A 1 10.83 -0.26 27.34
CA MET A 1 11.30 0.21 26.05
C MET A 1 10.13 0.46 25.12
N ALA A 2 10.08 1.61 24.51
CA ALA A 2 9.00 1.92 23.59
C ALA A 2 9.26 1.23 22.24
N ILE A 3 8.30 0.47 21.77
CA ILE A 3 8.38 -0.16 20.47
C ILE A 3 7.46 0.59 19.53
N LYS A 4 8.01 1.17 18.50
CA LYS A 4 7.25 1.99 17.56
C LYS A 4 6.43 1.16 16.60
N GLY A 5 6.69 -0.11 16.50
CA GLY A 5 5.95 -1.01 15.68
C GLY A 5 6.25 -2.43 16.08
N ARG A 6 5.38 -3.33 15.67
CA ARG A 6 5.53 -4.73 15.95
C ARG A 6 6.37 -5.39 14.86
N ASN A 7 7.29 -6.26 15.25
CA ASN A 7 8.02 -7.05 14.25
C ASN A 7 7.05 -8.03 13.58
N PRO A 8 7.10 -8.17 12.27
CA PRO A 8 6.19 -9.07 11.59
C PRO A 8 6.54 -10.54 11.87
N THR A 9 5.51 -11.38 11.94
CA THR A 9 5.68 -12.82 11.97
C THR A 9 6.09 -13.32 10.59
N ALA A 10 6.46 -14.61 10.49
CA ALA A 10 6.80 -15.20 9.19
C ALA A 10 5.64 -15.12 8.20
N ASN A 11 4.42 -15.35 8.66
CA ASN A 11 3.24 -15.25 7.80
C ASN A 11 3.00 -13.83 7.33
N GLU A 12 3.19 -12.87 8.22
CA GLU A 12 3.03 -11.46 7.87
C GLU A 12 4.10 -11.02 6.88
N SER A 13 5.34 -11.45 7.07
CA SER A 13 6.41 -11.14 6.13
C SER A 13 6.13 -11.72 4.76
N ARG A 14 5.63 -12.95 4.71
CA ARG A 14 5.28 -13.59 3.45
C ARG A 14 4.15 -12.84 2.75
N HIS A 15 3.15 -12.40 3.52
CA HIS A 15 2.05 -11.62 2.96
C HIS A 15 2.56 -10.32 2.35
N MET A 16 3.43 -9.60 3.06
CA MET A 16 3.97 -8.35 2.54
C MET A 16 4.84 -8.57 1.30
N ASP A 17 5.58 -9.68 1.26
CA ASP A 17 6.33 -10.03 0.05
C ASP A 17 5.39 -10.27 -1.13
N ASN A 18 4.32 -11.03 -0.91
CA ASN A 18 3.34 -11.30 -1.95
C ASN A 18 2.69 -10.02 -2.46
N VAL A 19 2.37 -9.11 -1.54
CA VAL A 19 1.80 -7.80 -1.90
C VAL A 19 2.80 -7.02 -2.74
N SER A 20 4.07 -6.96 -2.31
CA SER A 20 5.07 -6.18 -3.03
C SER A 20 5.28 -6.70 -4.45
N GLN A 21 5.12 -8.00 -4.66
CA GLN A 21 5.29 -8.62 -5.97
C GLN A 21 4.17 -8.28 -6.95
N LEU A 22 3.06 -7.74 -6.47
CA LEU A 22 2.00 -7.25 -7.35
C LEU A 22 2.40 -5.96 -8.05
N GLY A 23 3.36 -5.21 -7.49
CA GLY A 23 3.67 -3.89 -7.97
C GLY A 23 2.65 -2.86 -7.49
N CYS A 24 2.84 -1.61 -7.86
CA CYS A 24 2.00 -0.51 -7.41
C CYS A 24 0.54 -0.71 -7.82
N ILE A 25 -0.36 -0.72 -6.84
CA ILE A 25 -1.79 -0.95 -7.11
C ILE A 25 -2.41 0.23 -7.87
N VAL A 26 -1.95 1.45 -7.62
CA VAL A 26 -2.45 2.63 -8.34
C VAL A 26 -2.02 2.57 -9.80
N CYS A 27 -0.76 2.25 -10.06
CA CYS A 27 -0.28 2.10 -11.43
C CYS A 27 -1.00 0.96 -12.15
N TYR A 28 -1.28 -0.12 -11.43
CA TYR A 28 -2.08 -1.22 -11.98
C TYR A 28 -3.44 -0.73 -12.46
N LYS A 29 -4.12 0.07 -11.65
CA LYS A 29 -5.44 0.63 -12.02
C LYS A 29 -5.36 1.54 -13.23
N LYS A 30 -4.19 2.17 -13.43
CA LYS A 30 -3.97 3.03 -14.61
C LYS A 30 -3.63 2.25 -15.86
N GLY A 31 -3.51 0.94 -15.77
CA GLY A 31 -3.21 0.09 -16.90
C GLY A 31 -1.73 -0.18 -17.14
N PHE A 32 -0.87 0.21 -16.23
CA PHE A 32 0.54 -0.13 -16.33
C PHE A 32 0.77 -1.58 -15.89
N ARG A 33 1.77 -2.23 -16.46
CA ARG A 33 2.04 -3.62 -16.15
C ARG A 33 2.56 -3.79 -14.74
N PHE A 34 3.83 -3.59 -14.54
CA PHE A 34 4.44 -3.75 -13.23
C PHE A 34 5.28 -2.52 -12.93
N VAL A 35 4.98 -1.87 -11.81
CA VAL A 35 5.78 -0.76 -11.32
C VAL A 35 6.23 -1.12 -9.91
N PRO A 36 7.53 -1.16 -9.64
CA PRO A 36 8.02 -1.55 -8.30
C PRO A 36 7.36 -0.73 -7.21
N ALA A 37 7.07 -1.38 -6.09
CA ALA A 37 6.29 -0.78 -5.03
C ALA A 37 6.98 -0.90 -3.67
N GLU A 38 6.71 0.09 -2.83
CA GLU A 38 7.04 0.06 -1.42
C GLU A 38 5.79 -0.41 -0.67
N ILE A 39 5.98 -0.93 0.54
CA ILE A 39 4.86 -1.37 1.36
C ILE A 39 4.37 -0.19 2.20
N HIS A 40 3.09 0.12 2.06
CA HIS A 40 2.43 1.16 2.83
C HIS A 40 1.47 0.53 3.83
N HIS A 41 1.69 0.77 5.13
CA HIS A 41 0.81 0.29 6.19
C HIS A 41 -0.35 1.27 6.35
N THR A 42 -1.56 0.83 6.04
CA THR A 42 -2.73 1.72 6.03
C THR A 42 -3.13 2.17 7.43
N GLU A 43 -2.81 1.37 8.46
CA GLU A 43 -3.18 1.67 9.84
C GLU A 43 -1.97 1.79 10.76
N GLY A 44 -0.80 2.09 10.21
CA GLY A 44 0.43 2.12 10.99
C GLY A 44 0.95 0.71 11.26
N LYS A 45 1.86 0.57 12.22
CA LYS A 45 2.53 -0.71 12.45
C LYS A 45 2.30 -1.28 13.84
N THR A 46 1.42 -0.68 14.63
CA THR A 46 1.23 -1.09 16.03
C THR A 46 -0.01 -1.92 16.27
N LYS A 47 -0.97 -1.90 15.37
CA LYS A 47 -2.18 -2.69 15.51
C LYS A 47 -1.90 -4.15 15.20
N GLU A 48 -2.71 -5.03 15.77
CA GLU A 48 -2.50 -6.46 15.72
C GLU A 48 -2.40 -7.00 14.30
N ASP A 49 -3.27 -6.53 13.41
CA ASP A 49 -3.30 -7.03 12.03
C ASP A 49 -2.67 -6.06 11.03
N SER A 50 -1.88 -5.10 11.52
CA SER A 50 -1.37 -4.02 10.66
C SER A 50 -0.52 -4.51 9.50
N HIS A 51 0.22 -5.60 9.70
CA HIS A 51 1.09 -6.13 8.63
C HIS A 51 0.31 -6.89 7.55
N PHE A 52 -0.98 -7.14 7.77
CA PHE A 52 -1.86 -7.70 6.74
C PHE A 52 -2.66 -6.61 6.02
N LYS A 53 -2.65 -5.38 6.52
CA LYS A 53 -3.38 -4.27 5.91
C LYS A 53 -2.39 -3.31 5.26
N VAL A 54 -1.76 -3.78 4.20
CA VAL A 54 -0.72 -3.04 3.52
C VAL A 54 -1.04 -2.91 2.04
N LEU A 55 -0.60 -1.80 1.45
CA LEU A 55 -0.78 -1.53 0.02
C LEU A 55 0.58 -1.44 -0.66
N PRO A 56 0.69 -1.98 -1.89
CA PRO A 56 1.89 -1.76 -2.68
C PRO A 56 1.73 -0.44 -3.45
N LEU A 57 2.57 0.53 -3.12
CA LEU A 57 2.54 1.84 -3.75
C LEU A 57 3.95 2.19 -4.22
N CYS A 58 4.08 2.65 -5.46
CA CYS A 58 5.38 3.09 -5.94
C CYS A 58 5.79 4.35 -5.16
N TYR A 59 7.07 4.70 -5.27
CA TYR A 59 7.61 5.83 -4.53
C TYR A 59 6.74 7.08 -4.71
N GLU A 60 6.37 7.38 -5.95
CA GLU A 60 5.63 8.60 -6.27
C GLU A 60 4.22 8.60 -5.72
N HIS A 61 3.54 7.44 -5.72
CA HIS A 61 2.20 7.34 -5.15
C HIS A 61 2.22 7.12 -3.65
N HIS A 62 3.37 6.81 -3.07
CA HIS A 62 3.49 6.57 -1.64
C HIS A 62 3.92 7.83 -0.90
N ARG A 63 5.06 8.42 -1.28
CA ARG A 63 5.63 9.53 -0.51
C ARG A 63 6.43 10.54 -1.34
N GLY A 64 6.68 10.27 -2.59
CA GLY A 64 7.52 11.12 -3.42
C GLY A 64 6.79 11.94 -4.46
N GLY A 65 5.46 11.89 -4.45
CA GLY A 65 4.66 12.68 -5.37
C GLY A 65 4.25 14.01 -4.79
N ARG A 66 3.12 14.51 -5.26
CA ARG A 66 2.63 15.85 -4.88
C ARG A 66 1.11 15.79 -4.78
N ASP A 67 0.45 16.94 -4.68
CA ASP A 67 -1.01 16.99 -4.55
C ASP A 67 -1.72 16.93 -5.91
N GLN A 68 -0.97 16.73 -6.99
CA GLN A 68 -1.50 16.51 -8.33
C GLN A 68 -0.77 15.29 -8.90
N GLU A 69 -1.27 14.75 -9.99
CA GLU A 69 -0.74 13.54 -10.60
C GLU A 69 0.79 13.60 -10.79
N PRO A 70 1.57 12.66 -10.29
CA PRO A 70 1.18 11.57 -9.39
C PRO A 70 0.98 12.06 -7.96
N ILE A 71 -0.20 11.75 -7.39
CA ILE A 71 -0.53 12.18 -6.02
C ILE A 71 0.04 11.15 -5.06
N SER A 72 0.77 11.63 -4.02
CA SER A 72 1.30 10.71 -3.02
C SER A 72 0.39 10.63 -1.81
N ARG A 73 0.25 9.39 -1.29
CA ARG A 73 -0.53 9.12 -0.09
C ARG A 73 -0.02 9.95 1.09
N HIS A 74 1.29 10.11 1.20
CA HIS A 74 1.92 10.95 2.21
C HIS A 74 2.39 12.23 1.55
N PRO A 75 1.91 13.40 1.96
CA PRO A 75 0.90 13.64 3.01
C PRO A 75 -0.53 13.88 2.48
N TRP A 76 -0.79 13.67 1.22
CA TRP A 76 -2.07 14.09 0.59
C TRP A 76 -3.10 12.96 0.55
N LYS A 77 -3.43 12.40 1.71
CA LYS A 77 -4.35 11.26 1.78
C LYS A 77 -5.71 11.55 1.13
N ARG A 78 -6.30 12.69 1.42
CA ARG A 78 -7.63 13.01 0.86
C ARG A 78 -7.61 13.09 -0.65
N ARG A 79 -6.62 13.78 -1.20
CA ARG A 79 -6.48 13.92 -2.65
C ARG A 79 -6.21 12.57 -3.29
N PHE A 80 -5.33 11.80 -2.66
CA PHE A 80 -5.00 10.46 -3.12
C PHE A 80 -6.26 9.59 -3.19
N GLU A 81 -7.03 9.55 -2.11
CA GLU A 81 -8.23 8.70 -2.07
C GLU A 81 -9.31 9.18 -3.04
N LYS A 82 -9.44 10.48 -3.21
CA LYS A 82 -10.40 11.01 -4.16
C LYS A 82 -10.07 10.61 -5.59
N GLU A 83 -8.79 10.57 -5.92
CA GLU A 83 -8.36 10.28 -7.28
C GLU A 83 -8.29 8.78 -7.57
N TYR A 84 -7.79 7.99 -6.62
CA TYR A 84 -7.44 6.59 -6.87
C TYR A 84 -8.32 5.58 -6.15
N GLY A 85 -9.14 6.04 -5.22
CA GLY A 85 -9.96 5.17 -4.39
C GLY A 85 -9.48 5.15 -2.96
N THR A 86 -10.37 4.77 -2.04
CA THR A 86 -10.03 4.73 -0.62
C THR A 86 -9.05 3.61 -0.35
N GLU A 87 -8.33 3.71 0.75
CA GLU A 87 -7.41 2.64 1.15
C GLU A 87 -8.15 1.32 1.33
N LYS A 88 -9.39 1.39 1.83
CA LYS A 88 -10.21 0.19 1.96
C LYS A 88 -10.49 -0.44 0.59
N GLU A 89 -10.88 0.36 -0.38
CA GLU A 89 -11.14 -0.13 -1.73
C GLU A 89 -9.88 -0.73 -2.36
N LEU A 90 -8.74 -0.07 -2.15
CA LEU A 90 -7.48 -0.56 -2.69
C LEU A 90 -7.05 -1.86 -2.02
N LEU A 91 -7.29 -2.00 -0.71
CA LEU A 91 -7.02 -3.24 0.00
C LEU A 91 -7.86 -4.38 -0.54
N GLU A 92 -9.13 -4.11 -0.85
CA GLU A 92 -10.01 -5.13 -1.43
C GLU A 92 -9.50 -5.57 -2.81
N LEU A 93 -9.03 -4.65 -3.62
CA LEU A 93 -8.46 -4.98 -4.91
C LEU A 93 -7.20 -5.83 -4.76
N VAL A 94 -6.33 -5.48 -3.82
CA VAL A 94 -5.12 -6.25 -3.55
C VAL A 94 -5.50 -7.68 -3.15
N GLU A 95 -6.50 -7.85 -2.29
CA GLU A 95 -6.98 -9.18 -1.90
C GLU A 95 -7.45 -9.99 -3.10
N GLU A 96 -8.21 -9.37 -3.98
CA GLU A 96 -8.66 -10.05 -5.20
C GLU A 96 -7.48 -10.53 -6.03
N LEU A 97 -6.48 -9.68 -6.21
CA LEU A 97 -5.32 -10.03 -7.03
C LEU A 97 -4.49 -11.14 -6.40
N LEU A 98 -4.38 -11.15 -5.07
CA LEU A 98 -3.64 -12.22 -4.39
C LEU A 98 -4.34 -13.56 -4.48
N ASN A 99 -5.66 -13.56 -4.67
CA ASN A 99 -6.46 -14.79 -4.72
C ASN A 99 -6.73 -15.29 -6.13
N GLU A 100 -6.14 -14.67 -7.11
CA GLU A 100 -6.27 -15.15 -8.51
C GLU A 100 -5.39 -16.37 -8.78
#